data_31da78584d71c3a3861e432e84444ded
#
_entry.id   31da78584d71c3a3861e432e84444ded
#
_cell.length_a   1.000
_cell.length_b   1.000
_cell.length_c   1.000
_cell.angle_alpha   90.00
_cell.angle_beta   90.00
_cell.angle_gamma   90.00
#
_symmetry.space_group_name_H-M   'P 1'
#
loop_
_entity.id
_entity.type
_entity.pdbx_description
1 polymer ?
#
loop_
_entity_poly.entity_id
_entity_poly.type
_entity_poly.pdbx_seq_one_letter_code
_entity_poly.pdbx_strand_id
1 'polypeptide(L)'
;MSQSADGLYQSPAKKPGRPGCSILSVILLIIVLAPVFVYLSLVAVGAILIVADPIEPVDAVVILSGDSGDRLGMAVEMLNRGYVYNLVITNTDRAANRRLAREAEDLGFDRERIYITDLRVDSTLDEARAVRSFAQDQGWDSFMVVTDPYHSFRTRFIFRQELRGSGINISVRPVVGHWFQSTTWFFSREGWQVVFLEIAKLANYLLFHI
;
A
#
# COMPACT_ATOMS: atom_id res chain seq x y z
N MET A 1 -17.20 8.84 -95.79
CA MET A 1 -17.85 7.88 -94.90
C MET A 1 -16.79 7.46 -93.86
N SER A 2 -16.82 8.08 -92.69
CA SER A 2 -15.84 7.84 -91.62
C SER A 2 -16.63 7.24 -90.49
N GLN A 3 -16.35 6.00 -90.12
CA GLN A 3 -16.89 5.34 -88.93
C GLN A 3 -15.91 5.54 -87.74
N SER A 4 -16.38 6.32 -86.77
CA SER A 4 -15.71 6.46 -85.45
C SER A 4 -15.93 5.19 -84.62
N ALA A 5 -14.88 4.50 -84.26
CA ALA A 5 -14.90 3.40 -83.30
C ALA A 5 -14.59 3.97 -81.90
N ASP A 6 -15.67 4.26 -81.17
CA ASP A 6 -15.56 4.55 -79.74
C ASP A 6 -15.30 3.25 -78.94
N GLY A 7 -14.03 3.01 -78.64
CA GLY A 7 -13.61 1.96 -77.75
C GLY A 7 -13.90 2.33 -76.28
N LEU A 8 -14.98 1.80 -75.69
CA LEU A 8 -15.30 1.92 -74.27
C LEU A 8 -14.23 1.23 -73.40
N TYR A 9 -13.34 2.01 -72.81
CA TYR A 9 -12.37 1.56 -71.84
C TYR A 9 -13.12 1.27 -70.53
N GLN A 10 -13.43 0.00 -70.27
CA GLN A 10 -13.97 -0.44 -68.99
C GLN A 10 -12.85 -0.53 -67.97
N SER A 11 -12.88 0.38 -67.00
CA SER A 11 -11.99 0.34 -65.85
C SER A 11 -12.19 -0.95 -65.09
N PRO A 12 -11.10 -1.68 -64.67
CA PRO A 12 -11.22 -2.93 -63.94
C PRO A 12 -11.85 -2.68 -62.58
N ALA A 13 -12.95 -3.36 -62.29
CA ALA A 13 -13.63 -3.31 -60.99
C ALA A 13 -12.67 -3.67 -59.86
N LYS A 14 -12.52 -2.76 -58.92
CA LYS A 14 -11.70 -2.93 -57.68
C LYS A 14 -12.24 -4.10 -56.90
N LYS A 15 -11.49 -5.22 -56.81
CA LYS A 15 -11.87 -6.39 -56.03
C LYS A 15 -12.04 -5.96 -54.56
N PRO A 16 -13.16 -6.28 -53.90
CA PRO A 16 -13.34 -5.97 -52.49
C PRO A 16 -12.25 -6.69 -51.69
N GLY A 17 -11.48 -5.91 -50.91
CA GLY A 17 -10.44 -6.44 -50.05
C GLY A 17 -11.05 -7.46 -49.07
N ARG A 18 -10.40 -8.60 -48.90
CA ARG A 18 -10.83 -9.68 -48.00
C ARG A 18 -10.84 -9.18 -46.56
N PRO A 19 -12.01 -9.00 -45.89
CA PRO A 19 -12.09 -8.50 -44.51
C PRO A 19 -11.53 -9.50 -43.48
N GLY A 20 -11.34 -10.78 -43.88
CA GLY A 20 -10.90 -11.84 -42.96
C GLY A 20 -9.48 -11.67 -42.41
N CYS A 21 -8.57 -11.03 -43.17
CA CYS A 21 -7.20 -10.82 -42.72
C CYS A 21 -7.11 -9.73 -41.63
N SER A 22 -7.96 -8.71 -41.70
CA SER A 22 -8.01 -7.64 -40.71
C SER A 22 -8.64 -8.09 -39.36
N ILE A 23 -9.68 -8.92 -39.42
CA ILE A 23 -10.32 -9.46 -38.21
C ILE A 23 -9.36 -10.40 -37.44
N LEU A 24 -8.66 -11.28 -38.18
CA LEU A 24 -7.68 -12.19 -37.56
C LEU A 24 -6.53 -11.40 -36.88
N SER A 25 -6.06 -10.32 -37.52
CA SER A 25 -5.02 -9.46 -36.95
C SER A 25 -5.49 -8.73 -35.72
N VAL A 26 -6.75 -8.27 -35.66
CA VAL A 26 -7.35 -7.63 -34.50
C VAL A 26 -7.50 -8.64 -33.35
N ILE A 27 -7.98 -9.86 -33.65
CA ILE A 27 -8.09 -10.93 -32.64
C ILE A 27 -6.70 -11.26 -32.06
N LEU A 28 -5.70 -11.45 -32.92
CA LEU A 28 -4.33 -11.72 -32.48
C LEU A 28 -3.78 -10.60 -31.60
N LEU A 29 -4.03 -9.36 -31.99
CA LEU A 29 -3.63 -8.19 -31.20
C LEU A 29 -4.28 -8.18 -29.81
N ILE A 30 -5.57 -8.48 -29.72
CA ILE A 30 -6.29 -8.57 -28.44
C ILE A 30 -5.72 -9.70 -27.59
N ILE A 31 -5.46 -10.89 -28.16
CA ILE A 31 -4.88 -12.02 -27.42
C ILE A 31 -3.52 -11.66 -26.82
N VAL A 32 -2.73 -10.83 -27.48
CA VAL A 32 -1.41 -10.42 -26.97
C VAL A 32 -1.53 -9.27 -25.99
N LEU A 33 -2.36 -8.26 -26.26
CA LEU A 33 -2.44 -7.05 -25.42
C LEU A 33 -3.28 -7.23 -24.15
N ALA A 34 -4.34 -8.07 -24.19
CA ALA A 34 -5.20 -8.24 -23.03
C ALA A 34 -4.46 -8.81 -21.80
N PRO A 35 -3.63 -9.87 -21.90
CA PRO A 35 -2.84 -10.35 -20.77
C PRO A 35 -1.88 -9.29 -20.22
N VAL A 36 -1.25 -8.51 -21.09
CA VAL A 36 -0.35 -7.43 -20.69
C VAL A 36 -1.13 -6.36 -19.92
N PHE A 37 -2.29 -5.96 -20.42
CA PHE A 37 -3.15 -4.99 -19.76
C PHE A 37 -3.62 -5.49 -18.39
N VAL A 38 -4.07 -6.75 -18.29
CA VAL A 38 -4.47 -7.37 -17.02
C VAL A 38 -3.30 -7.39 -16.04
N TYR A 39 -2.13 -7.82 -16.47
CA TYR A 39 -0.93 -7.84 -15.63
C TYR A 39 -0.59 -6.45 -15.10
N LEU A 40 -0.53 -5.44 -15.96
CA LEU A 40 -0.24 -4.06 -15.57
C LEU A 40 -1.30 -3.49 -14.62
N SER A 41 -2.57 -3.83 -14.83
CA SER A 41 -3.67 -3.43 -13.93
C SER A 41 -3.50 -4.04 -12.53
N LEU A 42 -3.14 -5.31 -12.44
CA LEU A 42 -2.88 -5.98 -11.16
C LEU A 42 -1.65 -5.39 -10.46
N VAL A 43 -0.57 -5.13 -11.20
CA VAL A 43 0.61 -4.44 -10.66
C VAL A 43 0.25 -3.05 -10.13
N ALA A 44 -0.57 -2.29 -10.85
CA ALA A 44 -1.02 -0.97 -10.41
C ALA A 44 -1.84 -1.04 -9.10
N VAL A 45 -2.74 -2.02 -8.95
CA VAL A 45 -3.47 -2.25 -7.70
C VAL A 45 -2.52 -2.49 -6.53
N GLY A 46 -1.54 -3.39 -6.69
CA GLY A 46 -0.54 -3.65 -5.65
C GLY A 46 0.32 -2.42 -5.34
N ALA A 47 0.70 -1.65 -6.36
CA ALA A 47 1.51 -0.45 -6.19
C ALA A 47 0.76 0.67 -5.44
N ILE A 48 -0.55 0.83 -5.65
CA ILE A 48 -1.38 1.80 -4.93
C ILE A 48 -1.44 1.47 -3.43
N LEU A 49 -1.47 0.18 -3.07
CA LEU A 49 -1.52 -0.23 -1.66
C LEU A 49 -0.21 0.01 -0.91
N ILE A 50 0.93 0.10 -1.62
CA ILE A 50 2.25 0.28 -1.03
C ILE A 50 2.61 1.76 -1.01
N VAL A 51 2.60 2.32 0.18
CA VAL A 51 3.03 3.70 0.41
C VAL A 51 4.29 3.68 1.28
N ALA A 52 5.33 4.36 0.83
CA ALA A 52 6.60 4.48 1.55
C ALA A 52 7.00 5.95 1.59
N ASP A 53 6.78 6.60 2.71
CA ASP A 53 7.25 7.98 2.92
C ASP A 53 8.79 7.98 3.15
N PRO A 54 9.51 9.07 2.91
CA PRO A 54 10.94 9.19 3.23
C PRO A 54 11.21 8.89 4.70
N ILE A 55 12.40 8.34 5.00
CA ILE A 55 12.86 8.16 6.37
C ILE A 55 13.55 9.45 6.80
N GLU A 56 12.97 10.10 7.81
CA GLU A 56 13.48 11.32 8.41
C GLU A 56 13.51 11.14 9.93
N PRO A 57 14.33 11.92 10.67
CA PRO A 57 14.30 11.90 12.13
C PRO A 57 12.91 12.26 12.64
N VAL A 58 12.42 11.48 13.61
CA VAL A 58 11.10 11.65 14.25
C VAL A 58 11.21 11.45 15.76
N ASP A 59 10.22 11.96 16.50
CA ASP A 59 10.17 11.78 17.97
C ASP A 59 10.03 10.31 18.33
N ALA A 60 9.21 9.57 17.60
CA ALA A 60 9.04 8.14 17.86
C ALA A 60 8.66 7.33 16.60
N VAL A 61 9.06 6.07 16.60
CA VAL A 61 8.52 5.05 15.71
C VAL A 61 7.34 4.34 16.36
N VAL A 62 6.26 4.16 15.61
CA VAL A 62 5.05 3.46 16.06
C VAL A 62 4.97 2.10 15.39
N ILE A 63 4.87 1.04 16.17
CA ILE A 63 4.57 -0.31 15.69
C ILE A 63 3.08 -0.57 15.89
N LEU A 64 2.37 -0.80 14.79
CA LEU A 64 0.97 -1.18 14.82
C LEU A 64 0.79 -2.62 15.27
N SER A 65 -0.39 -2.95 15.76
CA SER A 65 -0.78 -4.26 16.25
C SER A 65 -0.66 -5.37 15.19
N GLY A 66 -0.49 -6.61 15.64
CA GLY A 66 -0.37 -7.78 14.75
C GLY A 66 1.04 -7.96 14.16
N ASP A 67 2.07 -7.47 14.85
CA ASP A 67 3.46 -7.63 14.42
C ASP A 67 3.92 -9.10 14.53
N SER A 68 4.53 -9.59 13.45
CA SER A 68 5.21 -10.89 13.37
C SER A 68 6.73 -10.82 13.66
N GLY A 69 7.24 -9.63 14.06
CA GLY A 69 8.66 -9.33 14.25
C GLY A 69 9.28 -8.47 13.16
N ASP A 70 8.70 -8.44 11.99
CA ASP A 70 9.25 -7.67 10.85
C ASP A 70 9.18 -6.15 11.08
N ARG A 71 8.12 -5.67 11.74
CA ARG A 71 7.93 -4.24 12.06
C ARG A 71 8.92 -3.79 13.11
N LEU A 72 9.16 -4.62 14.13
CA LEU A 72 10.18 -4.34 15.14
C LEU A 72 11.58 -4.30 14.52
N GLY A 73 11.90 -5.23 13.61
CA GLY A 73 13.18 -5.22 12.88
C GLY A 73 13.42 -3.91 12.13
N MET A 74 12.37 -3.35 11.48
CA MET A 74 12.44 -2.05 10.81
C MET A 74 12.65 -0.90 11.81
N ALA A 75 11.98 -0.91 12.96
CA ALA A 75 12.15 0.09 14.01
C ALA A 75 13.58 0.08 14.57
N VAL A 76 14.17 -1.11 14.78
CA VAL A 76 15.58 -1.29 15.20
C VAL A 76 16.54 -0.76 14.15
N GLU A 77 16.27 -0.96 12.86
CA GLU A 77 17.08 -0.37 11.80
C GLU A 77 17.07 1.17 11.87
N MET A 78 15.93 1.78 12.14
CA MET A 78 15.80 3.23 12.30
C MET A 78 16.54 3.72 13.55
N LEU A 79 16.48 2.98 14.66
CA LEU A 79 17.23 3.27 15.88
C LEU A 79 18.76 3.25 15.59
N ASN A 80 19.25 2.19 14.95
CA ASN A 80 20.66 2.02 14.63
C ASN A 80 21.20 3.10 13.69
N ARG A 81 20.33 3.68 12.85
CA ARG A 81 20.67 4.80 11.96
C ARG A 81 20.51 6.17 12.61
N GLY A 82 20.03 6.24 13.86
CA GLY A 82 19.83 7.49 14.60
C GLY A 82 18.63 8.32 14.13
N TYR A 83 17.67 7.72 13.42
CA TYR A 83 16.45 8.40 13.00
C TYR A 83 15.40 8.48 14.11
N VAL A 84 15.49 7.60 15.11
CA VAL A 84 14.53 7.51 16.20
C VAL A 84 15.20 6.98 17.46
N TYR A 85 14.67 7.37 18.61
CA TYR A 85 15.12 6.84 19.93
C TYR A 85 13.97 6.28 20.75
N ASN A 86 12.73 6.63 20.43
CA ASN A 86 11.56 6.23 21.17
C ASN A 86 10.71 5.26 20.34
N LEU A 87 10.21 4.22 20.99
CA LEU A 87 9.31 3.21 20.42
C LEU A 87 7.94 3.30 21.07
N VAL A 88 6.89 3.40 20.26
CA VAL A 88 5.50 3.35 20.70
C VAL A 88 4.85 2.09 20.16
N ILE A 89 4.29 1.29 21.04
CA ILE A 89 3.54 0.06 20.74
C ILE A 89 2.05 0.34 20.96
N THR A 90 1.21 0.10 19.96
CA THR A 90 -0.24 0.25 20.10
C THR A 90 -0.82 -0.86 20.98
N ASN A 91 -1.66 -0.51 21.96
CA ASN A 91 -2.13 -1.43 23.01
C ASN A 91 -3.23 -2.36 22.52
N THR A 92 -2.90 -3.62 22.23
CA THR A 92 -3.87 -4.67 21.86
C THR A 92 -4.09 -5.69 22.97
N ASP A 93 -3.06 -6.49 23.24
CA ASP A 93 -3.04 -7.53 24.25
C ASP A 93 -1.84 -7.36 25.16
N ARG A 94 -2.08 -7.42 26.48
CA ARG A 94 -1.04 -7.18 27.47
C ARG A 94 0.14 -8.14 27.39
N ALA A 95 -0.12 -9.41 27.02
CA ALA A 95 0.95 -10.41 26.94
C ALA A 95 1.79 -10.19 25.66
N ALA A 96 1.13 -9.92 24.54
CA ALA A 96 1.78 -9.59 23.29
C ALA A 96 2.62 -8.30 23.41
N ASN A 97 2.04 -7.24 23.98
CA ASN A 97 2.73 -5.96 24.16
C ASN A 97 3.96 -6.10 25.05
N ARG A 98 3.87 -6.85 26.20
CA ARG A 98 5.04 -7.10 27.06
C ARG A 98 6.11 -7.95 26.40
N ARG A 99 5.73 -8.89 25.53
CA ARG A 99 6.68 -9.67 24.73
C ARG A 99 7.42 -8.77 23.77
N LEU A 100 6.69 -7.97 23.00
CA LEU A 100 7.25 -7.05 21.99
C LEU A 100 8.17 -6.00 22.65
N ALA A 101 7.77 -5.45 23.81
CA ALA A 101 8.59 -4.50 24.55
C ALA A 101 9.91 -5.12 25.05
N ARG A 102 9.90 -6.36 25.54
CA ARG A 102 11.14 -7.07 25.94
C ARG A 102 12.03 -7.37 24.74
N GLU A 103 11.44 -7.81 23.62
CA GLU A 103 12.17 -8.05 22.40
C GLU A 103 12.82 -6.76 21.85
N ALA A 104 12.12 -5.63 21.96
CA ALA A 104 12.66 -4.33 21.58
C ALA A 104 13.84 -3.92 22.48
N GLU A 105 13.75 -4.17 23.79
CA GLU A 105 14.83 -3.95 24.76
C GLU A 105 16.06 -4.82 24.42
N ASP A 106 15.85 -6.11 24.16
CA ASP A 106 16.90 -7.05 23.76
C ASP A 106 17.60 -6.64 22.44
N LEU A 107 16.87 -5.95 21.54
CA LEU A 107 17.36 -5.46 20.26
C LEU A 107 17.97 -4.05 20.31
N GLY A 108 18.02 -3.41 21.48
CA GLY A 108 18.77 -2.18 21.69
C GLY A 108 17.95 -0.92 21.98
N PHE A 109 16.63 -0.99 22.05
CA PHE A 109 15.86 0.13 22.59
C PHE A 109 16.06 0.24 24.10
N ASP A 110 16.26 1.47 24.58
CA ASP A 110 16.27 1.73 26.01
C ASP A 110 14.86 1.50 26.58
N ARG A 111 14.77 0.72 27.67
CA ARG A 111 13.50 0.39 28.33
C ARG A 111 12.67 1.62 28.68
N GLU A 112 13.31 2.71 29.08
CA GLU A 112 12.64 3.97 29.42
C GLU A 112 12.08 4.72 28.20
N ARG A 113 12.46 4.26 26.99
CA ARG A 113 12.03 4.81 25.70
C ARG A 113 11.06 3.91 24.94
N ILE A 114 10.57 2.85 25.61
CA ILE A 114 9.54 1.96 25.07
C ILE A 114 8.22 2.27 25.75
N TYR A 115 7.27 2.73 24.96
CA TYR A 115 5.95 3.16 25.43
C TYR A 115 4.88 2.23 24.86
N ILE A 116 3.82 2.03 25.63
CA ILE A 116 2.61 1.33 25.19
C ILE A 116 1.46 2.31 25.37
N THR A 117 0.64 2.51 24.33
CA THR A 117 -0.49 3.44 24.40
C THR A 117 -1.53 2.97 25.43
N ASP A 118 -2.19 3.90 26.12
CA ASP A 118 -3.17 3.58 27.15
C ASP A 118 -4.45 2.99 26.57
N LEU A 119 -4.92 3.56 25.44
CA LEU A 119 -6.15 3.13 24.79
C LEU A 119 -5.96 1.77 24.13
N ARG A 120 -6.86 0.83 24.45
CA ARG A 120 -6.93 -0.44 23.75
C ARG A 120 -7.41 -0.20 22.31
N VAL A 121 -6.78 -0.87 21.37
CA VAL A 121 -7.05 -0.72 19.94
C VAL A 121 -7.51 -2.05 19.33
N ASP A 122 -8.56 -1.97 18.51
CA ASP A 122 -9.11 -3.11 17.77
C ASP A 122 -9.18 -2.80 16.24
N SER A 123 -8.87 -1.57 15.85
CA SER A 123 -8.87 -1.11 14.45
C SER A 123 -7.76 -0.09 14.20
N THR A 124 -7.43 0.14 12.92
CA THR A 124 -6.46 1.19 12.53
C THR A 124 -6.92 2.59 12.92
N LEU A 125 -8.22 2.82 12.99
CA LEU A 125 -8.75 4.09 13.48
C LEU A 125 -8.49 4.26 14.99
N ASP A 126 -8.66 3.19 15.77
CA ASP A 126 -8.34 3.21 17.21
C ASP A 126 -6.85 3.39 17.44
N GLU A 127 -6.00 2.77 16.59
CA GLU A 127 -4.56 3.00 16.62
C GLU A 127 -4.19 4.46 16.38
N ALA A 128 -4.80 5.09 15.36
CA ALA A 128 -4.56 6.51 15.07
C ALA A 128 -5.02 7.42 16.23
N ARG A 129 -6.14 7.13 16.85
CA ARG A 129 -6.64 7.86 18.03
C ARG A 129 -5.75 7.67 19.26
N ALA A 130 -5.29 6.44 19.48
CA ALA A 130 -4.37 6.14 20.57
C ALA A 130 -3.04 6.88 20.41
N VAL A 131 -2.48 6.91 19.20
CA VAL A 131 -1.26 7.67 18.90
C VAL A 131 -1.49 9.18 19.05
N ARG A 132 -2.65 9.71 18.61
CA ARG A 132 -2.99 11.12 18.79
C ARG A 132 -3.02 11.52 20.26
N SER A 133 -3.73 10.74 21.10
CA SER A 133 -3.79 10.99 22.55
C SER A 133 -2.40 10.95 23.18
N PHE A 134 -1.65 9.89 22.88
CA PHE A 134 -0.29 9.71 23.36
C PHE A 134 0.65 10.86 22.95
N ALA A 135 0.57 11.31 21.69
CA ALA A 135 1.35 12.42 21.17
C ALA A 135 1.09 13.73 21.96
N GLN A 136 -0.20 13.99 22.25
CA GLN A 136 -0.61 15.16 23.01
C GLN A 136 -0.08 15.13 24.46
N ASP A 137 -0.12 13.94 25.08
CA ASP A 137 0.35 13.73 26.46
C ASP A 137 1.88 13.86 26.58
N GLN A 138 2.63 13.46 25.54
CA GLN A 138 4.09 13.57 25.50
C GLN A 138 4.59 14.92 24.94
N GLY A 139 3.75 15.70 24.29
CA GLY A 139 4.15 16.90 23.57
C GLY A 139 4.99 16.62 22.33
N TRP A 140 4.81 15.45 21.69
CA TRP A 140 5.50 15.06 20.47
C TRP A 140 4.64 15.37 19.26
N ASP A 141 5.29 15.70 18.14
CA ASP A 141 4.61 16.14 16.93
C ASP A 141 5.01 15.38 15.66
N SER A 142 5.95 14.43 15.76
CA SER A 142 6.47 13.68 14.61
C SER A 142 6.57 12.18 14.87
N PHE A 143 5.92 11.39 14.01
CA PHE A 143 5.90 9.93 14.14
C PHE A 143 6.12 9.23 12.82
N MET A 144 6.83 8.09 12.86
CA MET A 144 6.88 7.15 11.75
C MET A 144 6.15 5.86 12.12
N VAL A 145 5.10 5.54 11.37
CA VAL A 145 4.34 4.30 11.56
C VAL A 145 4.91 3.21 10.68
N VAL A 146 5.32 2.11 11.30
CA VAL A 146 5.82 0.91 10.60
C VAL A 146 4.69 -0.11 10.48
N THR A 147 4.47 -0.62 9.28
CA THR A 147 3.39 -1.56 8.97
C THR A 147 3.73 -2.44 7.76
N ASP A 148 2.85 -3.39 7.42
CA ASP A 148 3.03 -4.24 6.25
C ASP A 148 2.77 -3.47 4.94
N PRO A 149 3.42 -3.86 3.82
CA PRO A 149 3.27 -3.15 2.55
C PRO A 149 1.82 -3.00 2.09
N TYR A 150 1.03 -4.08 2.11
CA TYR A 150 -0.38 -4.04 1.68
C TYR A 150 -1.27 -3.17 2.58
N HIS A 151 -0.84 -2.93 3.81
CA HIS A 151 -1.58 -2.16 4.82
C HIS A 151 -1.19 -0.66 4.83
N SER A 152 -0.07 -0.29 4.22
CA SER A 152 0.54 1.04 4.36
C SER A 152 -0.33 2.17 3.80
N PHE A 153 -1.03 1.96 2.67
CA PHE A 153 -1.94 2.96 2.12
C PHE A 153 -3.09 3.29 3.08
N ARG A 154 -3.80 2.26 3.61
CA ARG A 154 -4.92 2.45 4.52
C ARG A 154 -4.47 3.09 5.84
N THR A 155 -3.34 2.65 6.38
CA THR A 155 -2.72 3.26 7.56
C THR A 155 -2.48 4.74 7.33
N ARG A 156 -1.76 5.11 6.26
CA ARG A 156 -1.47 6.51 5.94
C ARG A 156 -2.73 7.35 5.78
N PHE A 157 -3.73 6.81 5.10
CA PHE A 157 -4.99 7.51 4.85
C PHE A 157 -5.73 7.80 6.16
N ILE A 158 -5.95 6.77 7.01
CA ILE A 158 -6.69 6.90 8.27
C ILE A 158 -5.95 7.81 9.26
N PHE A 159 -4.63 7.61 9.44
CA PHE A 159 -3.84 8.44 10.33
C PHE A 159 -3.83 9.91 9.91
N ARG A 160 -3.67 10.21 8.63
CA ARG A 160 -3.72 11.59 8.13
C ARG A 160 -5.08 12.25 8.34
N GLN A 161 -6.17 11.49 8.24
CA GLN A 161 -7.51 12.03 8.51
C GLN A 161 -7.71 12.30 10.00
N GLU A 162 -7.35 11.34 10.85
CA GLU A 162 -7.53 11.46 12.31
C GLU A 162 -6.63 12.55 12.93
N LEU A 163 -5.43 12.71 12.41
CA LEU A 163 -4.46 13.69 12.91
C LEU A 163 -4.58 15.08 12.23
N ARG A 164 -5.55 15.26 11.33
CA ARG A 164 -5.74 16.54 10.65
C ARG A 164 -6.00 17.68 11.64
N GLY A 165 -5.23 18.75 11.53
CA GLY A 165 -5.36 19.94 12.38
C GLY A 165 -4.82 19.78 13.81
N SER A 166 -4.21 18.65 14.16
CA SER A 166 -3.59 18.44 15.48
C SER A 166 -2.16 19.00 15.60
N GLY A 167 -1.53 19.34 14.50
CA GLY A 167 -0.10 19.71 14.45
C GLY A 167 0.84 18.48 14.40
N ILE A 168 0.30 17.24 14.49
CA ILE A 168 1.09 16.02 14.48
C ILE A 168 1.35 15.58 13.05
N ASN A 169 2.63 15.42 12.72
CA ASN A 169 3.11 14.92 11.43
C ASN A 169 3.27 13.41 11.47
N ILE A 170 2.81 12.76 10.41
CA ILE A 170 2.93 11.31 10.30
C ILE A 170 3.52 10.91 8.95
N SER A 171 4.47 10.02 9.00
CA SER A 171 5.01 9.26 7.88
C SER A 171 4.73 7.78 8.06
N VAL A 172 4.60 7.05 6.96
CA VAL A 172 4.35 5.60 7.00
C VAL A 172 5.43 4.88 6.22
N ARG A 173 5.99 3.85 6.84
CA ARG A 173 7.03 3.04 6.24
C ARG A 173 6.64 1.56 6.26
N PRO A 174 6.56 0.90 5.10
CA PRO A 174 6.36 -0.54 5.03
C PRO A 174 7.65 -1.27 5.38
N VAL A 175 7.53 -2.45 6.00
CA VAL A 175 8.65 -3.36 6.23
C VAL A 175 9.30 -3.78 4.90
N VAL A 176 10.62 -3.95 4.93
CA VAL A 176 11.42 -4.35 3.76
C VAL A 176 11.52 -5.88 3.71
N GLY A 177 11.59 -6.45 2.50
CA GLY A 177 11.74 -7.90 2.31
C GLY A 177 10.45 -8.71 2.53
N HIS A 178 9.30 -8.04 2.68
CA HIS A 178 8.01 -8.70 2.86
C HIS A 178 7.60 -9.49 1.61
N TRP A 179 6.85 -10.60 1.83
CA TRP A 179 6.35 -11.47 0.75
C TRP A 179 5.40 -10.74 -0.22
N PHE A 180 4.63 -9.75 0.26
CA PHE A 180 3.72 -8.97 -0.58
C PHE A 180 4.51 -7.93 -1.39
N GLN A 181 4.52 -8.13 -2.71
CA GLN A 181 5.14 -7.21 -3.67
C GLN A 181 4.12 -6.82 -4.74
N SER A 182 4.17 -5.58 -5.23
CA SER A 182 3.23 -5.06 -6.23
C SER A 182 3.19 -5.89 -7.52
N THR A 183 4.29 -6.53 -7.88
CA THR A 183 4.44 -7.28 -9.14
C THR A 183 4.05 -8.75 -9.05
N THR A 184 3.86 -9.31 -7.84
CA THR A 184 3.72 -10.77 -7.65
C THR A 184 2.57 -11.19 -6.74
N TRP A 185 1.93 -10.28 -6.01
CA TRP A 185 0.88 -10.60 -5.04
C TRP A 185 -0.26 -11.45 -5.60
N PHE A 186 -0.63 -11.21 -6.86
CA PHE A 186 -1.76 -11.88 -7.53
C PHE A 186 -1.48 -13.33 -7.95
N PHE A 187 -0.23 -13.80 -7.80
CA PHE A 187 0.10 -15.21 -7.99
C PHE A 187 -0.16 -16.08 -6.75
N SER A 188 -0.54 -15.47 -5.62
CA SER A 188 -0.84 -16.18 -4.38
C SER A 188 -2.30 -15.98 -3.95
N ARG A 189 -2.89 -17.02 -3.35
CA ARG A 189 -4.23 -16.90 -2.73
C ARG A 189 -4.23 -15.89 -1.59
N GLU A 190 -3.16 -15.85 -0.83
CA GLU A 190 -2.98 -14.91 0.28
C GLU A 190 -2.97 -13.46 -0.21
N GLY A 191 -2.28 -13.16 -1.32
CA GLY A 191 -2.27 -11.84 -1.93
C GLY A 191 -3.66 -11.36 -2.30
N TRP A 192 -4.49 -12.20 -2.92
CA TRP A 192 -5.89 -11.86 -3.20
C TRP A 192 -6.69 -11.59 -1.92
N GLN A 193 -6.53 -12.43 -0.90
CA GLN A 193 -7.23 -12.25 0.38
C GLN A 193 -6.90 -10.92 1.04
N VAL A 194 -5.61 -10.57 1.16
CA VAL A 194 -5.21 -9.33 1.80
C VAL A 194 -5.64 -8.10 1.00
N VAL A 195 -5.54 -8.12 -0.34
CA VAL A 195 -5.96 -7.01 -1.19
C VAL A 195 -7.48 -6.76 -1.06
N PHE A 196 -8.29 -7.81 -1.14
CA PHE A 196 -9.75 -7.67 -0.94
C PHE A 196 -10.09 -7.17 0.47
N LEU A 197 -9.42 -7.67 1.51
CA LEU A 197 -9.63 -7.22 2.88
C LEU A 197 -9.24 -5.75 3.07
N GLU A 198 -8.12 -5.30 2.50
CA GLU A 198 -7.71 -3.89 2.61
C GLU A 198 -8.68 -2.96 1.88
N ILE A 199 -9.14 -3.33 0.69
CA ILE A 199 -10.16 -2.57 -0.04
C ILE A 199 -11.48 -2.52 0.76
N ALA A 200 -11.94 -3.66 1.31
CA ALA A 200 -13.16 -3.72 2.10
C ALA A 200 -13.07 -2.88 3.39
N LYS A 201 -11.93 -2.95 4.10
CA LYS A 201 -11.69 -2.15 5.31
C LYS A 201 -11.63 -0.65 4.99
N LEU A 202 -10.99 -0.27 3.88
CA LEU A 202 -10.95 1.12 3.44
C LEU A 202 -12.35 1.62 3.05
N ALA A 203 -13.12 0.83 2.29
CA ALA A 203 -14.50 1.17 1.93
C ALA A 203 -15.39 1.32 3.17
N ASN A 204 -15.25 0.42 4.15
CA ASN A 204 -15.96 0.54 5.43
C ASN A 204 -15.63 1.85 6.15
N TYR A 205 -14.34 2.20 6.22
CA TYR A 205 -13.93 3.47 6.83
C TYR A 205 -14.54 4.67 6.09
N LEU A 206 -14.51 4.70 4.76
CA LEU A 206 -15.07 5.78 3.95
C LEU A 206 -16.59 5.93 4.11
N LEU A 207 -17.31 4.82 4.29
CA LEU A 207 -18.77 4.83 4.40
C LEU A 207 -19.29 5.24 5.79
N PHE A 208 -18.54 4.94 6.84
CA PHE A 208 -19.03 5.06 8.22
C PHE A 208 -18.25 6.05 9.09
N HIS A 209 -17.13 6.61 8.62
CA HIS A 209 -16.26 7.46 9.44
C HIS A 209 -15.83 8.77 8.76
N ILE A 210 -16.23 9.01 7.53
CA ILE A 210 -16.13 10.29 6.82
C ILE A 210 -17.56 10.79 6.50
#